data_eaaf802f81f6ee26439e898f612b76e7
#
_entry.id   eaaf802f81f6ee26439e898f612b76e7
#
_cell.length_a   1.000
_cell.length_b   1.000
_cell.length_c   1.000
_cell.angle_alpha   90.00
_cell.angle_beta   90.00
_cell.angle_gamma   90.00
#
_symmetry.space_group_name_H-M   'P 1'
#
loop_
_entity.id
_entity.type
_entity.pdbx_description
1 polymer ?
#
loop_
_entity_poly.entity_id
_entity_poly.type
_entity_poly.pdbx_seq_one_letter_code
_entity_poly.pdbx_strand_id
1 'polypeptide(L)'
;MNIISDANNEKKSIFLGTVLNSYYDQIITKKLSIIFDKEDIQLINAHYKNPVSISINFLDKELNNKIKLRLAGKKDVFDKLFPKKGSTILDCTAGYGRDSYILRSMGYDITMIENSPVMSLLLNSALKKLELSNFSMYHGNSYDYLKHSENHYEYIYIDFMFDKLKGSSLSSKNDETLKLISF
;
A
#
# COMPACT_ATOMS: atom_id res chain seq x y z
N MET A 1 15.11 -10.23 -7.51
CA MET A 1 13.65 -10.30 -7.74
C MET A 1 13.38 -10.55 -9.20
N ASN A 2 12.50 -11.47 -9.53
CA ASN A 2 12.14 -11.74 -10.92
C ASN A 2 10.99 -10.82 -11.34
N ILE A 3 11.01 -10.33 -12.58
CA ILE A 3 9.90 -9.54 -13.12
C ILE A 3 9.38 -10.28 -14.34
N ILE A 4 8.09 -10.56 -14.32
CA ILE A 4 7.38 -11.26 -15.39
C ILE A 4 6.35 -10.29 -15.96
N SER A 5 6.41 -10.01 -17.26
CA SER A 5 5.50 -9.10 -17.95
C SER A 5 5.05 -9.65 -19.28
N ASP A 6 3.91 -9.17 -19.73
CA ASP A 6 3.50 -9.33 -21.13
C ASP A 6 4.34 -8.44 -22.07
N ALA A 7 4.23 -8.67 -23.39
CA ALA A 7 5.00 -7.95 -24.41
C ALA A 7 4.79 -6.41 -24.38
N ASN A 8 3.62 -5.95 -23.90
CA ASN A 8 3.31 -4.51 -23.82
C ASN A 8 4.01 -3.81 -22.66
N ASN A 9 4.41 -4.57 -21.63
CA ASN A 9 5.03 -4.07 -20.41
C ASN A 9 6.53 -4.36 -20.30
N GLU A 10 7.14 -4.98 -21.31
CA GLU A 10 8.54 -5.43 -21.27
C GLU A 10 9.53 -4.32 -20.91
N LYS A 11 9.45 -3.15 -21.55
CA LYS A 11 10.34 -2.01 -21.26
C LYS A 11 10.19 -1.51 -19.81
N LYS A 12 8.94 -1.45 -19.33
CA LYS A 12 8.65 -1.06 -17.94
C LYS A 12 9.20 -2.08 -16.95
N SER A 13 9.09 -3.37 -17.27
CA SER A 13 9.58 -4.46 -16.42
C SER A 13 11.09 -4.46 -16.30
N ILE A 14 11.82 -4.22 -17.40
CA ILE A 14 13.29 -4.13 -17.39
C ILE A 14 13.75 -2.95 -16.51
N PHE A 15 13.15 -1.77 -16.69
CA PHE A 15 13.47 -0.59 -15.88
C PHE A 15 13.18 -0.84 -14.39
N LEU A 16 12.01 -1.33 -14.06
CA LEU A 16 11.64 -1.64 -12.68
C LEU A 16 12.52 -2.74 -12.08
N GLY A 17 12.91 -3.74 -12.86
CA GLY A 17 13.83 -4.78 -12.42
C GLY A 17 15.17 -4.21 -12.00
N THR A 18 15.72 -3.30 -12.77
CA THR A 18 16.98 -2.63 -12.46
C THR A 18 16.84 -1.80 -11.17
N VAL A 19 15.78 -1.00 -11.04
CA VAL A 19 15.52 -0.18 -9.86
C VAL A 19 15.32 -1.07 -8.62
N LEU A 20 14.42 -2.06 -8.68
CA LEU A 20 14.12 -2.90 -7.52
C LEU A 20 15.30 -3.75 -7.06
N ASN A 21 16.14 -4.24 -7.98
CA ASN A 21 17.35 -4.99 -7.63
C ASN A 21 18.42 -4.12 -6.93
N SER A 22 18.34 -2.79 -7.05
CA SER A 22 19.22 -1.89 -6.29
C SER A 22 18.74 -1.66 -4.85
N TYR A 23 17.47 -1.93 -4.57
CA TYR A 23 16.86 -1.73 -3.24
C TYR A 23 16.91 -2.99 -2.36
N TYR A 24 16.88 -4.18 -2.95
CA TYR A 24 16.69 -5.43 -2.21
C TYR A 24 17.90 -6.36 -2.34
N ASP A 25 18.23 -7.01 -1.24
CA ASP A 25 19.23 -8.09 -1.24
C ASP A 25 18.79 -9.22 -2.17
N GLN A 26 19.66 -9.62 -3.10
CA GLN A 26 19.41 -10.69 -4.07
C GLN A 26 19.11 -12.04 -3.40
N ILE A 27 19.66 -12.31 -2.23
CA ILE A 27 19.44 -13.57 -1.50
C ILE A 27 17.99 -13.64 -1.02
N ILE A 28 17.47 -12.54 -0.43
CA ILE A 28 16.12 -12.46 0.10
C ILE A 28 15.08 -12.48 -1.04
N THR A 29 15.40 -11.84 -2.16
CA THR A 29 14.46 -11.65 -3.26
C THR A 29 14.45 -12.74 -4.31
N LYS A 30 15.33 -13.76 -4.20
CA LYS A 30 15.50 -14.81 -5.23
C LYS A 30 14.22 -15.57 -5.56
N LYS A 31 13.29 -15.68 -4.60
CA LYS A 31 11.99 -16.34 -4.77
C LYS A 31 10.80 -15.36 -4.85
N LEU A 32 11.08 -14.07 -4.91
CA LEU A 32 10.05 -13.06 -5.12
C LEU A 32 9.97 -12.74 -6.62
N SER A 33 8.74 -12.62 -7.10
CA SER A 33 8.46 -12.21 -8.49
C SER A 33 7.36 -11.16 -8.51
N ILE A 34 7.53 -10.14 -9.35
CA ILE A 34 6.46 -9.18 -9.66
C ILE A 34 5.90 -9.58 -11.02
N ILE A 35 4.60 -9.81 -11.06
CA ILE A 35 3.88 -10.16 -12.28
C ILE A 35 3.06 -8.95 -12.72
N PHE A 36 3.23 -8.55 -13.97
CA PHE A 36 2.43 -7.56 -14.65
C PHE A 36 1.48 -8.30 -15.60
N ASP A 37 0.19 -8.28 -15.29
CA ASP A 37 -0.87 -8.83 -16.15
C ASP A 37 -1.84 -7.71 -16.51
N LYS A 38 -1.73 -7.20 -17.74
CA LYS A 38 -2.48 -6.03 -18.24
C LYS A 38 -2.35 -4.84 -17.30
N GLU A 39 -3.39 -4.56 -16.50
CA GLU A 39 -3.42 -3.48 -15.52
C GLU A 39 -3.19 -3.98 -14.08
N ASP A 40 -3.09 -5.29 -13.89
CA ASP A 40 -2.85 -5.89 -12.57
C ASP A 40 -1.37 -6.07 -12.29
N ILE A 41 -1.00 -5.74 -11.08
CA ILE A 41 0.34 -6.01 -10.56
C ILE A 41 0.22 -6.89 -9.32
N GLN A 42 0.98 -7.98 -9.29
CA GLN A 42 0.98 -8.92 -8.19
C GLN A 42 2.41 -9.20 -7.74
N LEU A 43 2.61 -9.28 -6.44
CA LEU A 43 3.83 -9.81 -5.84
C LEU A 43 3.60 -11.29 -5.51
N ILE A 44 4.43 -12.16 -6.06
CA ILE A 44 4.41 -13.61 -5.77
C ILE A 44 5.61 -13.95 -4.92
N ASN A 45 5.37 -14.63 -3.79
CA ASN A 45 6.41 -15.25 -2.98
C ASN A 45 6.36 -16.77 -3.12
N ALA A 46 7.32 -17.32 -3.87
CA ALA A 46 7.47 -18.76 -4.09
C ALA A 46 8.37 -19.43 -3.03
N HIS A 47 8.60 -18.79 -1.89
CA HIS A 47 9.36 -19.41 -0.79
C HIS A 47 8.57 -20.53 -0.09
N TYR A 48 7.25 -20.42 -0.10
CA TYR A 48 6.35 -21.38 0.49
C TYR A 48 5.99 -22.52 -0.49
N LYS A 49 5.69 -23.72 0.04
CA LYS A 49 5.19 -24.86 -0.77
C LYS A 49 3.98 -24.46 -1.63
N ASN A 50 3.08 -23.65 -1.07
CA ASN A 50 2.01 -23.00 -1.79
C ASN A 50 2.38 -21.52 -1.91
N PRO A 51 2.72 -21.01 -3.09
CA PRO A 51 3.09 -19.61 -3.30
C PRO A 51 2.04 -18.66 -2.75
N VAL A 52 2.51 -17.54 -2.20
CA VAL A 52 1.66 -16.45 -1.72
C VAL A 52 1.59 -15.41 -2.81
N SER A 53 0.38 -14.98 -3.16
CA SER A 53 0.14 -13.85 -4.06
C SER A 53 -0.40 -12.66 -3.28
N ILE A 54 0.20 -11.50 -3.45
CA ILE A 54 -0.22 -10.25 -2.86
C ILE A 54 -0.58 -9.27 -3.99
N SER A 55 -1.83 -8.79 -3.96
CA SER A 55 -2.32 -7.70 -4.80
C SER A 55 -3.18 -6.76 -3.97
N ILE A 56 -3.40 -5.55 -4.45
CA ILE A 56 -4.28 -4.58 -3.80
C ILE A 56 -5.55 -4.45 -4.64
N ASN A 57 -6.69 -4.66 -3.97
CA ASN A 57 -8.00 -4.55 -4.61
C ASN A 57 -8.95 -3.72 -3.72
N PHE A 58 -9.20 -2.48 -4.12
CA PHE A 58 -10.14 -1.60 -3.44
C PHE A 58 -11.61 -1.91 -3.75
N LEU A 59 -11.86 -2.74 -4.77
CA LEU A 59 -13.22 -3.21 -5.07
C LEU A 59 -13.59 -4.46 -4.25
N ASP A 60 -12.75 -4.85 -3.30
CA ASP A 60 -13.00 -5.94 -2.37
C ASP A 60 -14.33 -5.76 -1.64
N LYS A 61 -15.12 -6.83 -1.58
CA LYS A 61 -16.48 -6.81 -1.03
C LYS A 61 -16.50 -6.46 0.46
N GLU A 62 -15.55 -6.96 1.22
CA GLU A 62 -15.46 -6.72 2.67
C GLU A 62 -15.14 -5.24 2.94
N LEU A 63 -14.14 -4.70 2.23
CA LEU A 63 -13.75 -3.29 2.34
C LEU A 63 -14.92 -2.37 1.97
N ASN A 64 -15.60 -2.64 0.86
CA ASN A 64 -16.73 -1.83 0.43
C ASN A 64 -17.93 -1.93 1.38
N ASN A 65 -18.17 -3.09 2.02
CA ASN A 65 -19.18 -3.21 3.05
C ASN A 65 -18.81 -2.37 4.30
N LYS A 66 -17.56 -2.35 4.72
CA LYS A 66 -17.09 -1.48 5.82
C LYS A 66 -17.37 -0.01 5.51
N ILE A 67 -17.05 0.44 4.29
CA ILE A 67 -17.33 1.81 3.85
C ILE A 67 -18.84 2.11 3.88
N LYS A 68 -19.68 1.24 3.30
CA LYS A 68 -21.14 1.40 3.29
C LYS A 68 -21.70 1.55 4.70
N LEU A 69 -21.26 0.72 5.65
CA LEU A 69 -21.69 0.81 7.04
C LEU A 69 -21.31 2.15 7.69
N ARG A 70 -20.13 2.68 7.42
CA ARG A 70 -19.69 3.99 7.93
C ARG A 70 -20.48 5.14 7.32
N LEU A 71 -20.72 5.10 6.02
CA LEU A 71 -21.57 6.09 5.34
C LEU A 71 -23.02 6.05 5.86
N ALA A 72 -23.48 4.88 6.31
CA ALA A 72 -24.77 4.71 6.99
C ALA A 72 -24.77 5.15 8.48
N GLY A 73 -23.68 5.76 8.97
CA GLY A 73 -23.60 6.33 10.32
C GLY A 73 -23.01 5.40 11.39
N LYS A 74 -22.50 4.22 11.02
CA LYS A 74 -21.78 3.37 11.98
C LYS A 74 -20.45 4.03 12.33
N LYS A 75 -20.35 4.50 13.57
CA LYS A 75 -19.11 5.10 14.12
C LYS A 75 -18.03 4.06 14.37
N ASP A 76 -16.79 4.46 14.20
CA ASP A 76 -15.62 3.67 14.57
C ASP A 76 -14.48 4.55 15.12
N VAL A 77 -13.27 3.97 15.18
CA VAL A 77 -12.09 4.65 15.71
C VAL A 77 -11.75 5.92 14.92
N PHE A 78 -11.94 5.93 13.61
CA PHE A 78 -11.60 7.10 12.77
C PHE A 78 -12.46 8.33 13.08
N ASP A 79 -13.74 8.15 13.49
CA ASP A 79 -14.56 9.29 13.91
C ASP A 79 -14.05 9.97 15.19
N LYS A 80 -13.31 9.23 16.02
CA LYS A 80 -12.67 9.76 17.23
C LYS A 80 -11.30 10.38 16.92
N LEU A 81 -10.52 9.76 16.05
CA LEU A 81 -9.19 10.23 15.67
C LEU A 81 -9.27 11.49 14.79
N PHE A 82 -10.27 11.56 13.92
CA PHE A 82 -10.45 12.62 12.94
C PHE A 82 -11.84 13.25 13.03
N PRO A 83 -12.13 14.02 14.12
CA PRO A 83 -13.47 14.53 14.38
C PRO A 83 -13.94 15.59 13.37
N LYS A 84 -13.02 16.30 12.70
CA LYS A 84 -13.33 17.33 11.74
C LYS A 84 -13.38 16.74 10.33
N LYS A 85 -14.56 16.53 9.79
CA LYS A 85 -14.77 16.04 8.41
C LYS A 85 -14.24 17.03 7.38
N GLY A 86 -13.72 16.51 6.25
CA GLY A 86 -13.13 17.32 5.19
C GLY A 86 -11.71 17.80 5.46
N SER A 87 -11.12 17.40 6.59
CA SER A 87 -9.73 17.73 6.91
C SER A 87 -8.74 17.05 5.97
N THR A 88 -7.55 17.66 5.87
CA THR A 88 -6.39 17.09 5.18
C THR A 88 -5.64 16.15 6.12
N ILE A 89 -5.38 14.93 5.67
CA ILE A 89 -4.67 13.89 6.43
C ILE A 89 -3.45 13.41 5.64
N LEU A 90 -2.30 13.38 6.29
CA LEU A 90 -1.12 12.70 5.76
C LEU A 90 -1.05 11.30 6.37
N ASP A 91 -1.20 10.27 5.55
CA ASP A 91 -0.92 8.88 5.92
C ASP A 91 0.55 8.59 5.63
N CYS A 92 1.35 8.50 6.70
CA CYS A 92 2.80 8.27 6.64
C CYS A 92 3.18 6.80 6.43
N THR A 93 2.21 5.88 6.50
CA THR A 93 2.40 4.42 6.51
C THR A 93 1.37 3.72 5.64
N ALA A 94 1.20 4.18 4.41
CA ALA A 94 0.06 3.81 3.58
C ALA A 94 -0.14 2.29 3.37
N GLY A 95 0.94 1.52 3.19
CA GLY A 95 0.87 0.08 3.04
C GLY A 95 -0.10 -0.36 1.93
N TYR A 96 -1.12 -1.13 2.31
CA TYR A 96 -2.20 -1.51 1.39
C TYR A 96 -3.15 -0.36 1.01
N GLY A 97 -3.04 0.82 1.64
CA GLY A 97 -3.90 1.97 1.42
C GLY A 97 -5.36 1.81 1.87
N ARG A 98 -5.68 0.75 2.64
CA ARG A 98 -7.07 0.43 3.03
C ARG A 98 -7.68 1.52 3.92
N ASP A 99 -6.93 1.98 4.91
CA ASP A 99 -7.38 3.03 5.83
C ASP A 99 -7.53 4.37 5.11
N SER A 100 -6.55 4.74 4.30
CA SER A 100 -6.60 5.91 3.43
C SER A 100 -7.81 5.87 2.48
N TYR A 101 -8.12 4.72 1.88
CA TYR A 101 -9.28 4.55 1.01
C TYR A 101 -10.61 4.71 1.79
N ILE A 102 -10.69 4.15 3.01
CA ILE A 102 -11.84 4.33 3.89
C ILE A 102 -12.01 5.81 4.25
N LEU A 103 -10.95 6.47 4.72
CA LEU A 103 -10.97 7.88 5.10
C LEU A 103 -11.37 8.77 3.93
N ARG A 104 -10.81 8.52 2.74
CA ARG A 104 -11.21 9.23 1.53
C ARG A 104 -12.68 9.06 1.20
N SER A 105 -13.20 7.83 1.32
CA SER A 105 -14.63 7.54 1.13
C SER A 105 -15.53 8.24 2.15
N MET A 106 -15.00 8.59 3.32
CA MET A 106 -15.67 9.38 4.36
C MET A 106 -15.56 10.90 4.13
N GLY A 107 -14.90 11.35 3.05
CA GLY A 107 -14.80 12.76 2.66
C GLY A 107 -13.58 13.51 3.19
N TYR A 108 -12.54 12.81 3.68
CA TYR A 108 -11.26 13.41 4.01
C TYR A 108 -10.40 13.60 2.77
N ASP A 109 -9.49 14.58 2.79
CA ASP A 109 -8.48 14.76 1.77
C ASP A 109 -7.19 14.07 2.19
N ILE A 110 -6.77 13.05 1.43
CA ILE A 110 -5.72 12.12 1.85
C ILE A 110 -4.50 12.22 0.94
N THR A 111 -3.35 12.43 1.57
CA THR A 111 -2.05 12.20 0.95
C THR A 111 -1.41 10.97 1.58
N MET A 112 -0.97 10.04 0.75
CA MET A 112 -0.36 8.78 1.17
C MET A 112 1.14 8.79 0.91
N ILE A 113 1.93 8.28 1.86
CA ILE A 113 3.36 8.03 1.69
C ILE A 113 3.62 6.54 1.91
N GLU A 114 4.34 5.93 0.98
CA GLU A 114 4.76 4.53 1.07
C GLU A 114 6.25 4.41 0.77
N ASN A 115 7.00 3.86 1.73
CA ASN A 115 8.46 3.75 1.64
C ASN A 115 8.91 2.55 0.80
N SER A 116 8.18 1.42 0.86
CA SER A 116 8.51 0.24 0.08
C SER A 116 8.24 0.47 -1.41
N PRO A 117 9.24 0.34 -2.30
CA PRO A 117 9.04 0.49 -3.75
C PRO A 117 8.01 -0.50 -4.31
N VAL A 118 7.99 -1.73 -3.80
CA VAL A 118 7.07 -2.77 -4.26
C VAL A 118 5.65 -2.46 -3.81
N MET A 119 5.45 -2.10 -2.53
CA MET A 119 4.12 -1.71 -2.03
C MET A 119 3.60 -0.47 -2.73
N SER A 120 4.46 0.53 -2.93
CA SER A 120 4.14 1.74 -3.68
C SER A 120 3.68 1.43 -5.11
N LEU A 121 4.35 0.48 -5.79
CA LEU A 121 3.97 0.02 -7.12
C LEU A 121 2.59 -0.66 -7.13
N LEU A 122 2.35 -1.59 -6.19
CA LEU A 122 1.06 -2.28 -6.05
C LEU A 122 -0.07 -1.29 -5.75
N LEU A 123 0.16 -0.37 -4.81
CA LEU A 123 -0.81 0.64 -4.39
C LEU A 123 -1.15 1.58 -5.54
N ASN A 124 -0.16 2.11 -6.24
CA ASN A 124 -0.37 3.00 -7.38
C ASN A 124 -1.15 2.32 -8.52
N SER A 125 -0.86 1.04 -8.80
CA SER A 125 -1.63 0.26 -9.78
C SER A 125 -3.09 0.13 -9.37
N ALA A 126 -3.36 -0.18 -8.10
CA ALA A 126 -4.72 -0.32 -7.59
C ALA A 126 -5.50 1.00 -7.61
N LEU A 127 -4.85 2.13 -7.28
CA LEU A 127 -5.46 3.46 -7.29
C LEU A 127 -5.85 3.89 -8.71
N LYS A 128 -5.02 3.58 -9.71
CA LYS A 128 -5.33 3.91 -11.11
C LYS A 128 -6.61 3.26 -11.61
N LYS A 129 -6.96 2.06 -11.11
CA LYS A 129 -8.20 1.36 -11.48
C LYS A 129 -9.47 2.00 -10.93
N LEU A 130 -9.33 2.83 -9.88
CA LEU A 130 -10.48 3.47 -9.26
C LEU A 130 -10.99 4.68 -10.03
N GLU A 131 -10.26 5.13 -11.09
CA GLU A 131 -10.57 6.37 -11.84
C GLU A 131 -10.78 7.61 -10.92
N LEU A 132 -10.32 7.52 -9.67
CA LEU A 132 -10.47 8.57 -8.68
C LEU A 132 -9.31 9.56 -8.81
N SER A 133 -9.58 10.73 -9.34
CA SER A 133 -8.59 11.80 -9.61
C SER A 133 -7.98 12.44 -8.36
N ASN A 134 -8.40 12.04 -7.16
CA ASN A 134 -8.16 12.81 -5.92
C ASN A 134 -7.34 12.06 -4.85
N PHE A 135 -6.56 11.05 -5.23
CA PHE A 135 -5.56 10.46 -4.35
C PHE A 135 -4.19 11.02 -4.67
N SER A 136 -3.56 11.66 -3.70
CA SER A 136 -2.14 11.97 -3.76
C SER A 136 -1.36 10.85 -3.10
N MET A 137 -0.42 10.26 -3.84
CA MET A 137 0.43 9.19 -3.34
C MET A 137 1.87 9.44 -3.74
N TYR A 138 2.77 9.36 -2.77
CA TYR A 138 4.21 9.55 -2.96
C TYR A 138 4.96 8.30 -2.50
N HIS A 139 5.93 7.88 -3.31
CA HIS A 139 6.90 6.87 -2.92
C HIS A 139 8.07 7.54 -2.23
N GLY A 140 8.40 7.10 -1.02
CA GLY A 140 9.56 7.57 -0.28
C GLY A 140 9.38 7.54 1.22
N ASN A 141 10.37 8.05 1.91
CA ASN A 141 10.37 8.15 3.37
C ASN A 141 9.49 9.31 3.82
N SER A 142 8.56 9.07 4.73
CA SER A 142 7.62 10.08 5.23
C SER A 142 8.31 11.20 6.01
N TYR A 143 9.41 10.93 6.70
CA TYR A 143 10.20 11.96 7.37
C TYR A 143 10.83 12.93 6.36
N ASP A 144 11.42 12.38 5.28
CA ASP A 144 12.01 13.23 4.24
C ASP A 144 10.94 14.03 3.48
N TYR A 145 9.78 13.43 3.24
CA TYR A 145 8.64 14.14 2.67
C TYR A 145 8.22 15.32 3.55
N LEU A 146 8.00 15.11 4.85
CA LEU A 146 7.59 16.14 5.80
C LEU A 146 8.64 17.26 5.93
N LYS A 147 9.92 16.91 5.85
CA LYS A 147 11.02 17.87 5.94
C LYS A 147 11.08 18.82 4.75
N HIS A 148 10.69 18.38 3.56
CA HIS A 148 10.83 19.15 2.32
C HIS A 148 9.50 19.61 1.72
N SER A 149 8.37 19.15 2.26
CA SER A 149 7.04 19.52 1.79
C SER A 149 6.60 20.87 2.37
N GLU A 150 6.04 21.71 1.53
CA GLU A 150 5.36 22.94 1.94
C GLU A 150 3.88 22.72 2.25
N ASN A 151 3.38 21.48 2.05
CA ASN A 151 2.00 21.14 2.32
C ASN A 151 1.72 21.13 3.82
N HIS A 152 0.53 21.59 4.19
CA HIS A 152 0.05 21.57 5.57
C HIS A 152 -1.07 20.53 5.72
N TYR A 153 -0.99 19.73 6.78
CA TYR A 153 -1.96 18.70 7.10
C TYR A 153 -2.56 18.97 8.47
N GLU A 154 -3.88 18.80 8.60
CA GLU A 154 -4.56 18.95 9.89
C GLU A 154 -4.30 17.74 10.78
N TYR A 155 -4.07 16.58 10.17
CA TYR A 155 -3.73 15.33 10.89
C TYR A 155 -2.59 14.60 10.20
N ILE A 156 -1.78 13.94 11.02
CA ILE A 156 -0.78 12.96 10.58
C ILE A 156 -1.20 11.61 11.11
N TYR A 157 -1.38 10.63 10.23
CA TYR A 157 -1.74 9.26 10.55
C TYR A 157 -0.52 8.36 10.38
N ILE A 158 -0.23 7.56 11.41
CA ILE A 158 0.88 6.60 11.43
C ILE A 158 0.35 5.31 12.05
N ASP A 159 0.38 4.22 11.28
CA ASP A 159 0.03 2.88 11.75
C ASP A 159 1.12 1.88 11.36
N PHE A 160 1.92 1.46 12.34
CA PHE A 160 3.01 0.52 12.13
C PHE A 160 2.48 -0.91 12.01
N MET A 161 2.35 -1.42 10.78
CA MET A 161 1.80 -2.75 10.49
C MET A 161 2.50 -3.92 11.19
N PHE A 162 3.75 -3.75 11.63
CA PHE A 162 4.60 -4.87 12.08
C PHE A 162 4.95 -4.87 13.56
N ASP A 163 4.60 -3.84 14.31
CA ASP A 163 4.82 -3.79 15.76
C ASP A 163 3.73 -4.56 16.53
N LYS A 164 3.64 -5.88 16.25
CA LYS A 164 2.87 -6.75 17.14
C LYS A 164 3.71 -7.00 18.38
N LEU A 165 3.27 -6.49 19.52
CA LEU A 165 3.78 -6.84 20.84
C LEU A 165 3.92 -8.37 20.97
N LYS A 166 5.03 -8.83 21.56
CA LYS A 166 5.28 -10.26 21.86
C LYS A 166 4.05 -10.86 22.54
N GLY A 167 3.36 -11.80 21.88
CA GLY A 167 2.18 -12.50 22.44
C GLY A 167 0.97 -12.56 21.49
N SER A 168 0.97 -11.87 20.37
CA SER A 168 -0.08 -12.01 19.35
C SER A 168 0.17 -13.20 18.43
N SER A 169 -0.89 -13.74 17.84
CA SER A 169 -0.90 -14.89 16.91
C SER A 169 0.25 -14.86 15.89
N LEU A 170 0.70 -16.03 15.44
CA LEU A 170 1.70 -16.20 14.38
C LEU A 170 1.40 -15.25 13.20
N SER A 171 2.44 -14.56 12.71
CA SER A 171 2.35 -13.70 11.52
C SER A 171 1.78 -14.50 10.35
N SER A 172 0.87 -13.93 9.58
CA SER A 172 0.40 -14.57 8.36
C SER A 172 1.54 -14.64 7.34
N LYS A 173 1.44 -15.58 6.37
CA LYS A 173 2.43 -15.67 5.27
C LYS A 173 2.49 -14.35 4.47
N ASN A 174 1.38 -13.64 4.38
CA ASN A 174 1.32 -12.32 3.77
C ASN A 174 2.16 -11.32 4.56
N ASP A 175 1.99 -11.25 5.89
CA ASP A 175 2.76 -10.35 6.76
C ASP A 175 4.26 -10.65 6.69
N GLU A 176 4.64 -11.93 6.66
CA GLU A 176 6.04 -12.35 6.50
C GLU A 176 6.60 -11.94 5.13
N THR A 177 5.80 -12.09 4.07
CA THR A 177 6.20 -11.65 2.73
C THR A 177 6.37 -10.13 2.67
N LEU A 178 5.46 -9.38 3.30
CA LEU A 178 5.56 -7.91 3.35
C LEU A 178 6.80 -7.44 4.11
N LYS A 179 7.17 -8.11 5.21
CA LYS A 179 8.41 -7.79 5.94
C LYS A 179 9.66 -7.90 5.08
N LEU A 180 9.68 -8.79 4.08
CA LEU A 180 10.81 -8.94 3.15
C LEU A 180 10.96 -7.75 2.19
N ILE A 181 9.92 -6.96 2.00
CA ILE A 181 9.89 -5.83 1.06
C ILE A 181 9.67 -4.48 1.75
N SER A 182 9.56 -4.46 3.09
CA SER A 182 9.47 -3.25 3.91
C SER A 182 10.85 -2.84 4.42
N PHE A 183 11.10 -1.54 4.53
CA PHE A 183 12.33 -0.95 5.06
C PHE A 183 12.05 -0.27 6.40
#